data_43a076a2edec65446a0a295c13de7fa1
#
_entry.id   43a076a2edec65446a0a295c13de7fa1
#
_cell.length_a   1.000
_cell.length_b   1.000
_cell.length_c   1.000
_cell.angle_alpha   90.00
_cell.angle_beta   90.00
_cell.angle_gamma   90.00
#
_symmetry.space_group_name_H-M   'P 1'
#
loop_
_entity.id
_entity.type
_entity.pdbx_description
1 polymer ?
#
loop_
_entity_poly.entity_id
_entity_poly.type
_entity_poly.pdbx_seq_one_letter_code
_entity_poly.pdbx_strand_id
1 'polypeptide(L)'
;MWKLYGMVGHTTQFVEAVKDTGETKGKEMGKVTEERAYRFLWQKTEDGNARLLRAFCEVSDLVLPKRIEGCLLTEIGDYCFAEAEHLPGGGVRVFSAGVDEKEAEGRLAPFSGNYPEVIRLPESVKKIGSLAFYNCGNLKELIVGKDLCGIGSDAFMNCRKLKALIVTADVREKTGLKQILAQISWDITVSFLCGENIRAKIFYPEYQEFYDEIAPAHIFGRNIEGEGFRARQAFSEGVVQPAQYDKIFPRACVEENEDTLVQLAAARLLYPVDLKETEQNLYEVYVREHSFSLAKRLIRERDLKQLKFLCERKFLAGGVLNEAAAFAAETAWTEGAASLLTWKKEFDVERTKERYTFDGFDDF
;
A
#
# COMPACT_ATOMS: atom_id res chain seq x y z
N MET A 1 7.42 22.45 -15.84
CA MET A 1 8.53 21.58 -15.39
C MET A 1 7.99 20.77 -14.21
N TRP A 2 7.37 19.61 -14.48
CA TRP A 2 6.66 18.79 -13.50
C TRP A 2 7.63 17.81 -12.85
N LYS A 3 7.83 17.93 -11.55
CA LYS A 3 8.58 16.94 -10.77
C LYS A 3 7.67 15.72 -10.53
N LEU A 4 8.00 14.61 -11.18
CA LEU A 4 7.49 13.29 -10.83
C LEU A 4 8.09 12.89 -9.47
N TYR A 5 7.30 13.01 -8.42
CA TYR A 5 7.61 12.41 -7.12
C TYR A 5 7.28 10.92 -7.19
N GLY A 6 8.27 10.08 -6.93
CA GLY A 6 8.10 8.63 -6.84
C GLY A 6 7.19 8.25 -5.65
N MET A 7 6.43 7.16 -5.78
CA MET A 7 5.43 6.68 -4.83
C MET A 7 5.92 6.48 -3.38
N VAL A 8 7.23 6.44 -3.15
CA VAL A 8 7.85 6.30 -1.82
C VAL A 8 7.84 7.61 -1.02
N GLY A 9 7.82 8.77 -1.69
CA GLY A 9 7.77 10.07 -1.03
C GLY A 9 6.44 10.34 -0.29
N HIS A 10 5.34 9.74 -0.73
CA HIS A 10 4.04 9.95 -0.13
C HIS A 10 3.88 9.28 1.24
N THR A 11 4.39 8.06 1.43
CA THR A 11 4.25 7.35 2.71
C THR A 11 5.02 8.07 3.83
N THR A 12 6.19 8.64 3.53
CA THR A 12 7.00 9.36 4.53
C THR A 12 6.41 10.74 4.84
N GLN A 13 5.83 11.44 3.86
CA GLN A 13 5.14 12.72 4.08
C GLN A 13 3.83 12.55 4.85
N PHE A 14 3.11 11.42 4.66
CA PHE A 14 1.89 11.11 5.40
C PHE A 14 2.14 10.77 6.86
N VAL A 15 3.28 10.16 7.20
CA VAL A 15 3.68 9.90 8.60
C VAL A 15 3.91 11.22 9.36
N GLU A 16 4.42 12.26 8.72
CA GLU A 16 4.54 13.60 9.34
C GLU A 16 3.18 14.29 9.56
N ALA A 17 2.19 14.07 8.68
CA ALA A 17 0.85 14.65 8.83
C ALA A 17 0.02 14.02 9.98
N VAL A 18 0.39 12.83 10.47
CA VAL A 18 -0.28 12.18 11.63
C VAL A 18 0.00 12.90 12.95
N LYS A 19 1.06 13.70 13.05
CA LYS A 19 1.43 14.42 14.27
C LYS A 19 0.45 15.52 14.69
N ASP A 20 -0.43 15.98 13.79
CA ASP A 20 -1.18 17.23 13.98
C ASP A 20 -2.67 17.05 14.36
N THR A 21 -3.15 15.83 14.64
CA THR A 21 -4.56 15.60 15.03
C THR A 21 -4.78 15.12 16.49
N GLY A 22 -3.75 15.17 17.34
CA GLY A 22 -3.85 14.83 18.75
C GLY A 22 -3.60 16.06 19.63
N GLU A 23 -4.57 16.43 20.46
CA GLU A 23 -4.57 17.53 21.42
C GLU A 23 -3.22 17.72 22.14
N THR A 24 -2.56 18.86 21.89
CA THR A 24 -1.69 19.48 22.89
C THR A 24 -1.58 20.98 22.65
N LYS A 25 -1.98 21.75 23.67
CA LYS A 25 -1.66 23.17 23.83
C LYS A 25 -0.15 23.32 24.04
N GLY A 26 0.51 24.11 23.20
CA GLY A 26 1.85 24.62 23.53
C GLY A 26 2.73 24.91 22.32
N LYS A 27 2.71 26.16 21.86
CA LYS A 27 3.76 27.00 21.23
C LYS A 27 4.60 26.42 20.08
N GLU A 28 4.31 27.00 18.91
CA GLU A 28 5.21 27.49 17.84
C GLU A 28 6.33 26.58 17.31
N MET A 29 6.08 26.06 16.09
CA MET A 29 6.96 26.39 14.95
C MET A 29 6.20 26.19 13.63
N GLY A 30 6.11 27.26 12.84
CA GLY A 30 5.29 27.37 11.66
C GLY A 30 5.66 26.40 10.55
N LYS A 31 4.70 25.58 10.14
CA LYS A 31 4.45 25.22 8.76
C LYS A 31 2.97 25.54 8.54
N VAL A 32 2.74 26.46 7.61
CA VAL A 32 1.42 26.77 7.09
C VAL A 32 0.90 25.49 6.45
N THR A 33 0.10 24.73 7.18
CA THR A 33 -0.87 23.83 6.57
C THR A 33 -1.89 24.75 5.91
N GLU A 34 -1.80 24.93 4.61
CA GLU A 34 -2.90 25.50 3.84
C GLU A 34 -4.14 24.73 4.26
N GLU A 35 -5.11 25.40 4.87
CA GLU A 35 -6.40 24.81 5.22
C GLU A 35 -7.07 24.42 3.92
N ARG A 36 -7.01 23.12 3.60
CA ARG A 36 -7.59 22.59 2.36
C ARG A 36 -9.10 22.73 2.44
N ALA A 37 -9.68 23.32 1.39
CA ALA A 37 -11.12 23.44 1.29
C ALA A 37 -11.75 22.08 0.96
N TYR A 38 -12.77 21.69 1.69
CA TYR A 38 -13.58 20.51 1.39
C TYR A 38 -15.06 20.72 1.76
N ARG A 39 -15.93 19.98 1.08
CA ARG A 39 -17.36 19.91 1.35
C ARG A 39 -17.77 18.44 1.40
N PHE A 40 -18.55 18.07 2.40
CA PHE A 40 -19.09 16.73 2.59
C PHE A 40 -20.60 16.74 2.60
N LEU A 41 -21.19 15.81 1.88
CA LEU A 41 -22.57 15.40 2.09
C LEU A 41 -22.55 14.19 3.01
N TRP A 42 -23.28 14.28 4.10
CA TRP A 42 -23.27 13.25 5.13
C TRP A 42 -24.63 13.07 5.78
N GLN A 43 -24.81 11.99 6.47
CA GLN A 43 -26.03 11.64 7.19
C GLN A 43 -25.69 11.18 8.60
N LYS A 44 -26.55 11.52 9.55
CA LYS A 44 -26.44 10.99 10.90
C LYS A 44 -26.98 9.56 10.95
N THR A 45 -26.22 8.60 11.48
CA THR A 45 -26.64 7.23 11.69
C THR A 45 -27.57 7.13 12.90
N GLU A 46 -28.25 6.00 13.05
CA GLU A 46 -29.12 5.73 14.22
C GLU A 46 -28.35 5.81 15.53
N ASP A 47 -27.08 5.39 15.54
CA ASP A 47 -26.16 5.46 16.70
C ASP A 47 -25.63 6.88 16.97
N GLY A 48 -26.10 7.88 16.22
CA GLY A 48 -25.67 9.26 16.38
C GLY A 48 -24.32 9.60 15.76
N ASN A 49 -23.69 8.68 15.02
CA ASN A 49 -22.45 8.84 14.29
C ASN A 49 -22.68 9.45 12.90
N ALA A 50 -21.60 9.68 12.14
CA ALA A 50 -21.66 10.19 10.79
C ALA A 50 -21.41 9.08 9.74
N ARG A 51 -22.23 9.10 8.68
CA ARG A 51 -22.01 8.38 7.42
C ARG A 51 -21.69 9.40 6.34
N LEU A 52 -20.53 9.28 5.71
CA LEU A 52 -20.16 10.12 4.56
C LEU A 52 -20.87 9.60 3.31
N LEU A 53 -21.58 10.48 2.60
CA LEU A 53 -22.30 10.14 1.37
C LEU A 53 -21.55 10.60 0.12
N ARG A 54 -20.94 11.79 0.15
CA ARG A 54 -20.14 12.36 -0.94
C ARG A 54 -19.08 13.29 -0.39
N ALA A 55 -17.97 13.40 -1.12
CA ALA A 55 -16.90 14.35 -0.83
C ALA A 55 -16.63 15.24 -2.05
N PHE A 56 -16.23 16.49 -1.79
CA PHE A 56 -15.82 17.46 -2.80
C PHE A 56 -14.55 18.15 -2.29
N CYS A 57 -13.53 18.26 -3.12
CA CYS A 57 -12.28 18.95 -2.78
C CYS A 57 -11.50 19.33 -4.05
N GLU A 58 -10.40 20.08 -3.87
CA GLU A 58 -9.56 20.59 -4.97
C GLU A 58 -8.36 19.70 -5.27
N VAL A 59 -8.12 18.67 -4.47
CA VAL A 59 -6.92 17.81 -4.55
C VAL A 59 -7.30 16.34 -4.74
N SER A 60 -6.43 15.57 -5.37
CA SER A 60 -6.62 14.14 -5.59
C SER A 60 -6.36 13.27 -4.35
N ASP A 61 -5.79 13.87 -3.30
CA ASP A 61 -5.40 13.21 -2.06
C ASP A 61 -6.26 13.71 -0.90
N LEU A 62 -7.12 12.86 -0.35
CA LEU A 62 -8.07 13.24 0.68
C LEU A 62 -7.81 12.49 1.99
N VAL A 63 -7.60 13.27 3.05
CA VAL A 63 -7.61 12.79 4.43
C VAL A 63 -8.96 13.14 5.04
N LEU A 64 -9.78 12.12 5.33
CA LEU A 64 -11.07 12.34 5.94
C LEU A 64 -10.94 12.67 7.44
N PRO A 65 -11.72 13.64 7.94
CA PRO A 65 -11.70 13.99 9.35
C PRO A 65 -12.31 12.88 10.21
N LYS A 66 -11.82 12.77 11.44
CA LYS A 66 -12.37 11.82 12.42
C LYS A 66 -13.82 12.15 12.81
N ARG A 67 -14.22 13.42 12.73
CA ARG A 67 -15.55 13.91 13.09
C ARG A 67 -16.09 14.88 12.05
N ILE A 68 -17.38 14.82 11.81
CA ILE A 68 -18.15 15.76 10.99
C ILE A 68 -19.22 16.36 11.89
N GLU A 69 -19.23 17.67 12.11
CA GLU A 69 -20.13 18.37 13.05
C GLU A 69 -20.23 17.71 14.44
N GLY A 70 -19.09 17.28 14.98
CA GLY A 70 -19.02 16.63 16.29
C GLY A 70 -19.39 15.14 16.27
N CYS A 71 -20.04 14.62 15.23
CA CYS A 71 -20.37 13.21 15.05
C CYS A 71 -19.15 12.42 14.57
N LEU A 72 -18.87 11.26 15.16
CA LEU A 72 -17.75 10.40 14.78
C LEU A 72 -18.02 9.80 13.40
N LEU A 73 -17.08 9.92 12.44
CA LEU A 73 -17.20 9.31 11.13
C LEU A 73 -16.94 7.80 11.24
N THR A 74 -18.01 7.00 11.11
CA THR A 74 -17.96 5.55 11.27
C THR A 74 -18.32 4.77 10.02
N GLU A 75 -18.92 5.44 9.03
CA GLU A 75 -19.37 4.77 7.81
C GLU A 75 -19.06 5.60 6.57
N ILE A 76 -18.60 4.91 5.52
CA ILE A 76 -18.60 5.42 4.14
C ILE A 76 -19.84 4.86 3.48
N GLY A 77 -20.67 5.72 2.89
CA GLY A 77 -21.93 5.33 2.26
C GLY A 77 -21.75 4.61 0.93
N ASP A 78 -22.84 4.05 0.44
CA ASP A 78 -22.86 3.43 -0.88
C ASP A 78 -22.56 4.49 -1.96
N TYR A 79 -21.80 4.10 -2.97
CA TYR A 79 -21.39 4.98 -4.09
C TYR A 79 -20.65 6.26 -3.66
N CYS A 80 -20.16 6.39 -2.45
CA CYS A 80 -19.62 7.63 -1.88
C CYS A 80 -18.58 8.32 -2.78
N PHE A 81 -17.67 7.55 -3.37
CA PHE A 81 -16.61 8.02 -4.28
C PHE A 81 -16.84 7.59 -5.74
N ALA A 82 -17.94 6.91 -6.02
CA ALA A 82 -18.30 6.54 -7.38
C ALA A 82 -18.66 7.77 -8.22
N GLU A 83 -18.48 7.68 -9.53
CA GLU A 83 -18.92 8.77 -10.44
C GLU A 83 -20.44 8.94 -10.41
N ALA A 84 -21.17 7.83 -10.37
CA ALA A 84 -22.63 7.84 -10.25
C ALA A 84 -23.07 8.39 -8.89
N GLU A 85 -23.98 9.37 -8.93
CA GLU A 85 -24.56 9.93 -7.72
C GLU A 85 -25.71 9.03 -7.21
N HIS A 86 -25.63 8.65 -5.94
CA HIS A 86 -26.65 7.88 -5.27
C HIS A 86 -26.84 8.41 -3.85
N LEU A 87 -27.77 9.36 -3.69
CA LEU A 87 -28.09 9.95 -2.40
C LEU A 87 -29.39 9.40 -1.84
N PRO A 88 -29.49 9.19 -0.53
CA PRO A 88 -30.75 8.79 0.09
C PRO A 88 -31.81 9.90 -0.02
N GLY A 89 -33.08 9.54 -0.07
CA GLY A 89 -34.20 10.46 -0.26
C GLY A 89 -34.46 11.45 0.90
N GLY A 90 -33.61 11.49 1.94
CA GLY A 90 -33.73 12.42 3.05
C GLY A 90 -32.60 12.30 4.08
N GLY A 91 -32.53 13.30 4.99
CA GLY A 91 -31.56 13.31 6.08
C GLY A 91 -30.13 13.69 5.68
N VAL A 92 -29.93 14.14 4.44
CA VAL A 92 -28.64 14.62 3.94
C VAL A 92 -28.32 15.97 4.58
N ARG A 93 -27.11 16.10 5.12
CA ARG A 93 -26.54 17.31 5.71
C ARG A 93 -25.32 17.72 4.90
N VAL A 94 -24.99 19.00 4.95
CA VAL A 94 -23.82 19.59 4.31
C VAL A 94 -22.86 20.05 5.39
N PHE A 95 -21.59 19.77 5.20
CA PHE A 95 -20.50 20.30 6.02
C PHE A 95 -19.38 20.81 5.13
N SER A 96 -18.95 22.04 5.32
CA SER A 96 -17.85 22.66 4.59
C SER A 96 -16.78 23.15 5.56
N ALA A 97 -15.51 23.07 5.17
CA ALA A 97 -14.40 23.62 5.92
C ALA A 97 -13.38 24.22 4.94
N GLY A 98 -12.65 25.25 5.39
CA GLY A 98 -11.69 26.00 4.58
C GLY A 98 -12.31 26.87 3.51
N VAL A 99 -13.66 26.92 3.42
CA VAL A 99 -14.41 27.67 2.39
C VAL A 99 -15.85 27.89 2.87
N ASP A 100 -16.47 28.99 2.46
CA ASP A 100 -17.89 29.21 2.71
C ASP A 100 -18.76 28.25 1.86
N GLU A 101 -19.90 27.84 2.40
CA GLU A 101 -20.76 26.82 1.77
C GLU A 101 -21.19 27.20 0.34
N LYS A 102 -21.52 28.47 0.10
CA LYS A 102 -21.90 28.97 -1.23
C LYS A 102 -20.72 28.99 -2.20
N GLU A 103 -19.54 29.30 -1.73
CA GLU A 103 -18.31 29.28 -2.52
C GLU A 103 -17.89 27.84 -2.81
N ALA A 104 -18.03 26.92 -1.84
CA ALA A 104 -17.74 25.50 -2.00
C ALA A 104 -18.54 24.86 -3.13
N GLU A 105 -19.79 25.25 -3.29
CA GLU A 105 -20.70 24.67 -4.30
C GLU A 105 -20.28 24.98 -5.74
N GLY A 106 -19.66 26.15 -5.98
CA GLY A 106 -19.16 26.55 -7.30
C GLY A 106 -17.69 26.23 -7.57
N ARG A 107 -16.89 25.99 -6.50
CA ARG A 107 -15.43 25.87 -6.56
C ARG A 107 -14.94 24.43 -6.45
N LEU A 108 -15.54 23.63 -5.57
CA LEU A 108 -15.04 22.28 -5.28
C LEU A 108 -15.61 21.25 -6.25
N ALA A 109 -14.70 20.47 -6.87
CA ALA A 109 -15.08 19.36 -7.74
C ALA A 109 -15.54 18.13 -6.93
N PRO A 110 -16.43 17.28 -7.47
CA PRO A 110 -16.74 15.99 -6.87
C PRO A 110 -15.47 15.13 -6.74
N PHE A 111 -15.22 14.63 -5.54
CA PHE A 111 -14.11 13.72 -5.27
C PHE A 111 -14.56 12.29 -5.59
N SER A 112 -14.65 11.95 -6.88
CA SER A 112 -15.26 10.71 -7.35
C SER A 112 -14.70 10.26 -8.70
N GLY A 113 -14.98 9.01 -9.07
CA GLY A 113 -14.54 8.42 -10.33
C GLY A 113 -13.02 8.42 -10.49
N ASN A 114 -12.51 9.00 -11.55
CA ASN A 114 -11.07 9.06 -11.84
C ASN A 114 -10.33 10.21 -11.13
N TYR A 115 -10.97 10.98 -10.28
CA TYR A 115 -10.33 12.10 -9.59
C TYR A 115 -9.51 11.65 -8.36
N PRO A 116 -9.98 10.74 -7.46
CA PRO A 116 -9.22 10.27 -6.32
C PRO A 116 -7.95 9.50 -6.70
N GLU A 117 -6.82 9.86 -6.08
CA GLU A 117 -5.56 9.09 -6.17
C GLU A 117 -5.20 8.43 -4.83
N VAL A 118 -5.37 9.16 -3.71
CA VAL A 118 -5.09 8.68 -2.36
C VAL A 118 -6.25 9.02 -1.44
N ILE A 119 -6.70 8.04 -0.66
CA ILE A 119 -7.74 8.25 0.34
C ILE A 119 -7.28 7.70 1.69
N ARG A 120 -7.35 8.55 2.72
CA ARG A 120 -7.16 8.16 4.09
C ARG A 120 -8.47 8.19 4.85
N LEU A 121 -8.92 7.02 5.28
CA LEU A 121 -10.05 6.89 6.20
C LEU A 121 -9.56 7.01 7.65
N PRO A 122 -10.28 7.72 8.53
CA PRO A 122 -9.95 7.73 9.95
C PRO A 122 -10.18 6.34 10.57
N GLU A 123 -9.42 6.03 11.63
CA GLU A 123 -9.51 4.73 12.32
C GLU A 123 -10.91 4.40 12.83
N SER A 124 -11.74 5.43 13.03
CA SER A 124 -13.12 5.27 13.47
C SER A 124 -14.06 4.66 12.44
N VAL A 125 -13.67 4.56 11.17
CA VAL A 125 -14.49 3.97 10.10
C VAL A 125 -14.59 2.47 10.30
N LYS A 126 -15.82 1.98 10.45
CA LYS A 126 -16.16 0.56 10.66
C LYS A 126 -16.78 -0.09 9.43
N LYS A 127 -17.39 0.72 8.55
CA LYS A 127 -18.10 0.20 7.38
C LYS A 127 -17.79 1.00 6.13
N ILE A 128 -17.66 0.29 5.03
CA ILE A 128 -17.62 0.82 3.67
C ILE A 128 -18.85 0.27 2.94
N GLY A 129 -19.64 1.13 2.34
CA GLY A 129 -20.85 0.78 1.62
C GLY A 129 -20.59 0.03 0.30
N SER A 130 -21.67 -0.47 -0.30
CA SER A 130 -21.61 -1.13 -1.60
C SER A 130 -21.23 -0.13 -2.69
N LEU A 131 -20.36 -0.59 -3.61
CA LEU A 131 -19.91 0.24 -4.74
C LEU A 131 -19.28 1.60 -4.33
N ALA A 132 -18.80 1.70 -3.08
CA ALA A 132 -18.32 2.96 -2.50
C ALA A 132 -17.20 3.62 -3.31
N PHE A 133 -16.32 2.83 -3.92
CA PHE A 133 -15.20 3.25 -4.78
C PHE A 133 -15.39 2.80 -6.25
N TYR A 134 -16.61 2.48 -6.65
CA TYR A 134 -16.89 2.00 -8.01
C TYR A 134 -16.31 2.93 -9.07
N ASN A 135 -15.53 2.37 -10.00
CA ASN A 135 -14.82 3.10 -11.06
C ASN A 135 -13.81 4.17 -10.58
N CYS A 136 -13.29 4.09 -9.35
CA CYS A 136 -12.16 4.93 -8.95
C CYS A 136 -10.86 4.46 -9.63
N GLY A 137 -10.81 4.62 -10.96
CA GLY A 137 -9.74 4.05 -11.80
C GLY A 137 -8.35 4.65 -11.57
N ASN A 138 -8.24 5.82 -10.92
CA ASN A 138 -6.98 6.46 -10.57
C ASN A 138 -6.59 6.28 -9.09
N LEU A 139 -7.43 5.64 -8.27
CA LEU A 139 -7.10 5.36 -6.87
C LEU A 139 -5.88 4.43 -6.80
N LYS A 140 -4.79 4.89 -6.23
CA LYS A 140 -3.49 4.20 -6.12
C LYS A 140 -3.26 3.64 -4.72
N GLU A 141 -3.70 4.40 -3.70
CA GLU A 141 -3.45 4.10 -2.30
C GLU A 141 -4.70 4.32 -1.45
N LEU A 142 -4.98 3.38 -0.55
CA LEU A 142 -6.03 3.48 0.44
C LEU A 142 -5.46 3.19 1.83
N ILE A 143 -5.73 4.09 2.79
CA ILE A 143 -5.35 3.91 4.19
C ILE A 143 -6.61 3.65 5.01
N VAL A 144 -6.64 2.55 5.78
CA VAL A 144 -7.79 2.12 6.58
C VAL A 144 -7.39 1.80 8.02
N GLY A 145 -8.32 2.02 8.93
CA GLY A 145 -8.16 1.66 10.35
C GLY A 145 -8.41 0.17 10.61
N LYS A 146 -7.96 -0.30 11.78
CA LYS A 146 -8.17 -1.68 12.24
C LYS A 146 -9.63 -2.03 12.49
N ASP A 147 -10.44 -1.05 12.87
CA ASP A 147 -11.85 -1.27 13.25
C ASP A 147 -12.78 -1.45 12.04
N LEU A 148 -12.26 -1.31 10.82
CA LEU A 148 -13.00 -1.58 9.61
C LEU A 148 -13.37 -3.09 9.55
N CYS A 149 -14.65 -3.39 9.63
CA CYS A 149 -15.16 -4.76 9.71
C CYS A 149 -16.32 -5.06 8.75
N GLY A 150 -16.91 -4.04 8.15
CA GLY A 150 -18.02 -4.19 7.19
C GLY A 150 -17.62 -3.62 5.82
N ILE A 151 -17.61 -4.47 4.78
CA ILE A 151 -17.34 -4.06 3.41
C ILE A 151 -18.52 -4.48 2.56
N GLY A 152 -19.18 -3.52 1.92
CA GLY A 152 -20.30 -3.74 1.02
C GLY A 152 -19.87 -4.45 -0.27
N SER A 153 -20.86 -4.94 -1.02
CA SER A 153 -20.61 -5.65 -2.27
C SER A 153 -19.95 -4.72 -3.29
N ASP A 154 -18.98 -5.26 -4.03
CA ASP A 154 -18.31 -4.59 -5.15
C ASP A 154 -17.74 -3.21 -4.81
N ALA A 155 -17.38 -3.01 -3.54
CA ALA A 155 -16.91 -1.72 -3.03
C ALA A 155 -15.71 -1.18 -3.83
N PHE A 156 -14.84 -2.05 -4.33
CA PHE A 156 -13.64 -1.70 -5.09
C PHE A 156 -13.70 -2.08 -6.57
N MET A 157 -14.90 -2.31 -7.11
CA MET A 157 -15.05 -2.71 -8.51
C MET A 157 -14.42 -1.69 -9.44
N ASN A 158 -13.56 -2.17 -10.38
CA ASN A 158 -12.78 -1.37 -11.34
C ASN A 158 -11.71 -0.43 -10.76
N CYS A 159 -11.30 -0.59 -9.51
CA CYS A 159 -10.18 0.17 -8.91
C CYS A 159 -8.81 -0.44 -9.24
N ARG A 160 -8.51 -0.75 -10.51
CA ARG A 160 -7.34 -1.53 -10.90
C ARG A 160 -5.98 -0.88 -10.63
N LYS A 161 -5.93 0.43 -10.40
CA LYS A 161 -4.71 1.14 -10.00
C LYS A 161 -4.46 1.10 -8.49
N LEU A 162 -5.39 0.59 -7.68
CA LEU A 162 -5.20 0.43 -6.24
C LEU A 162 -4.17 -0.68 -6.00
N LYS A 163 -2.90 -0.30 -5.84
CA LYS A 163 -1.75 -1.18 -5.64
C LYS A 163 -1.18 -1.11 -4.23
N ALA A 164 -1.58 -0.12 -3.44
CA ALA A 164 -1.14 0.07 -2.07
C ALA A 164 -2.34 0.15 -1.11
N LEU A 165 -2.35 -0.74 -0.12
CA LEU A 165 -3.29 -0.71 1.00
C LEU A 165 -2.49 -0.60 2.30
N ILE A 166 -2.75 0.45 3.08
CA ILE A 166 -2.14 0.65 4.38
C ILE A 166 -3.18 0.39 5.46
N VAL A 167 -2.89 -0.54 6.34
CA VAL A 167 -3.74 -0.87 7.50
C VAL A 167 -3.07 -0.32 8.76
N THR A 168 -3.74 0.59 9.48
CA THR A 168 -3.22 1.14 10.75
C THR A 168 -3.47 0.17 11.90
N ALA A 169 -2.74 -0.95 11.90
CA ALA A 169 -2.83 -2.04 12.86
C ALA A 169 -1.53 -2.83 12.91
N ASP A 170 -1.33 -3.65 13.93
CA ASP A 170 -0.35 -4.74 13.88
C ASP A 170 -0.86 -5.88 13.00
N VAL A 171 0.06 -6.56 12.31
CA VAL A 171 -0.27 -7.70 11.44
C VAL A 171 -0.94 -8.85 12.20
N ARG A 172 -0.75 -8.93 13.50
CA ARG A 172 -1.32 -9.92 14.42
C ARG A 172 -2.69 -9.51 14.97
N GLU A 173 -3.17 -8.30 14.63
CA GLU A 173 -4.51 -7.86 15.01
C GLU A 173 -5.56 -8.33 13.99
N LYS A 174 -6.75 -8.58 14.50
CA LYS A 174 -7.93 -8.85 13.66
C LYS A 174 -8.36 -7.58 12.94
N THR A 175 -8.52 -7.66 11.63
CA THR A 175 -8.94 -6.54 10.78
C THR A 175 -9.93 -7.00 9.71
N GLY A 176 -10.56 -6.06 8.99
CA GLY A 176 -11.36 -6.34 7.80
C GLY A 176 -10.57 -6.64 6.53
N LEU A 177 -9.25 -6.78 6.61
CA LEU A 177 -8.38 -6.97 5.45
C LEU A 177 -8.80 -8.14 4.56
N LYS A 178 -9.18 -9.28 5.16
CA LYS A 178 -9.65 -10.45 4.39
C LYS A 178 -10.83 -10.11 3.48
N GLN A 179 -11.77 -9.28 3.96
CA GLN A 179 -12.96 -8.87 3.19
C GLN A 179 -12.59 -7.91 2.06
N ILE A 180 -11.62 -7.01 2.28
CA ILE A 180 -11.10 -6.12 1.23
C ILE A 180 -10.42 -6.96 0.15
N LEU A 181 -9.51 -7.85 0.52
CA LEU A 181 -8.76 -8.70 -0.40
C LEU A 181 -9.63 -9.69 -1.18
N ALA A 182 -10.78 -10.09 -0.62
CA ALA A 182 -11.75 -10.93 -1.32
C ALA A 182 -12.40 -10.24 -2.54
N GLN A 183 -12.36 -8.90 -2.60
CA GLN A 183 -12.91 -8.11 -3.71
C GLN A 183 -11.82 -7.62 -4.69
N ILE A 184 -10.55 -7.90 -4.40
CA ILE A 184 -9.40 -7.45 -5.19
C ILE A 184 -8.66 -8.65 -5.74
N SER A 185 -8.78 -8.91 -7.04
CA SER A 185 -8.08 -10.03 -7.71
C SER A 185 -6.72 -9.65 -8.28
N TRP A 186 -6.47 -8.35 -8.54
CA TRP A 186 -5.19 -7.85 -9.05
C TRP A 186 -4.13 -7.76 -7.94
N ASP A 187 -2.87 -7.61 -8.35
CA ASP A 187 -1.74 -7.47 -7.42
C ASP A 187 -1.89 -6.23 -6.53
N ILE A 188 -1.61 -6.41 -5.23
CA ILE A 188 -1.67 -5.35 -4.23
C ILE A 188 -0.66 -5.59 -3.11
N THR A 189 0.00 -4.52 -2.68
CA THR A 189 0.87 -4.53 -1.50
C THR A 189 0.10 -4.03 -0.29
N VAL A 190 0.07 -4.82 0.78
CA VAL A 190 -0.52 -4.44 2.06
C VAL A 190 0.60 -4.11 3.04
N SER A 191 0.57 -2.91 3.60
CA SER A 191 1.50 -2.46 4.64
C SER A 191 0.77 -2.30 5.98
N PHE A 192 1.34 -2.82 7.05
CA PHE A 192 0.83 -2.68 8.40
C PHE A 192 1.60 -1.58 9.12
N LEU A 193 0.89 -0.50 9.47
CA LEU A 193 1.43 0.70 10.07
C LEU A 193 1.10 0.74 11.57
N CYS A 194 2.12 0.65 12.44
CA CYS A 194 1.98 0.80 13.88
C CYS A 194 2.66 2.09 14.32
N GLY A 195 1.87 3.07 14.72
CA GLY A 195 2.38 4.42 14.95
C GLY A 195 2.92 5.03 13.65
N GLU A 196 4.20 5.38 13.64
CA GLU A 196 4.87 5.98 12.47
C GLU A 196 5.67 4.95 11.63
N ASN A 197 5.66 3.66 11.99
CA ASN A 197 6.52 2.66 11.37
C ASN A 197 5.73 1.54 10.70
N ILE A 198 6.12 1.22 9.48
CA ILE A 198 5.66 -0.01 8.82
C ILE A 198 6.34 -1.19 9.52
N ARG A 199 5.55 -2.09 10.11
CA ARG A 199 5.99 -3.28 10.83
C ARG A 199 5.97 -4.54 10.00
N ALA A 200 5.03 -4.62 9.06
CA ALA A 200 4.91 -5.74 8.13
C ALA A 200 4.51 -5.23 6.75
N LYS A 201 4.95 -5.92 5.71
CA LYS A 201 4.52 -5.71 4.35
C LYS A 201 4.31 -7.06 3.68
N ILE A 202 3.18 -7.23 3.02
CA ILE A 202 2.80 -8.47 2.33
C ILE A 202 2.32 -8.10 0.94
N PHE A 203 2.90 -8.72 -0.07
CA PHE A 203 2.49 -8.56 -1.46
C PHE A 203 1.54 -9.69 -1.84
N TYR A 204 0.35 -9.36 -2.28
CA TYR A 204 -0.64 -10.31 -2.78
C TYR A 204 -0.65 -10.28 -4.29
N PRO A 205 -0.19 -11.34 -4.98
CA PRO A 205 -0.18 -11.40 -6.44
C PRO A 205 -1.58 -11.31 -7.06
N GLU A 206 -1.64 -10.99 -8.34
CA GLU A 206 -2.86 -11.14 -9.13
C GLU A 206 -3.23 -12.61 -9.25
N TYR A 207 -4.51 -12.89 -9.42
CA TYR A 207 -5.03 -14.17 -9.84
C TYR A 207 -6.22 -13.95 -10.76
N GLN A 208 -6.45 -14.94 -11.62
CA GLN A 208 -7.60 -14.95 -12.51
C GLN A 208 -8.49 -16.12 -12.17
N GLU A 209 -9.79 -15.90 -12.27
CA GLU A 209 -10.80 -16.89 -12.05
C GLU A 209 -11.68 -16.99 -13.29
N PHE A 210 -11.82 -18.18 -13.82
CA PHE A 210 -12.66 -18.44 -14.97
C PHE A 210 -13.40 -19.78 -14.82
N TYR A 211 -14.48 -19.91 -15.55
CA TYR A 211 -15.34 -21.08 -15.53
C TYR A 211 -15.34 -21.72 -16.91
N ASP A 212 -14.93 -23.00 -16.97
CA ASP A 212 -15.01 -23.80 -18.17
C ASP A 212 -16.29 -24.66 -18.15
N GLU A 213 -17.00 -24.66 -19.26
CA GLU A 213 -18.12 -25.58 -19.45
C GLU A 213 -17.61 -26.90 -19.99
N ILE A 214 -17.87 -27.99 -19.27
CA ILE A 214 -17.55 -29.35 -19.68
C ILE A 214 -18.78 -29.93 -20.39
N ALA A 215 -18.76 -29.85 -21.72
CA ALA A 215 -19.81 -30.46 -22.55
C ALA A 215 -19.62 -32.01 -22.63
N PRO A 216 -20.69 -32.79 -22.70
CA PRO A 216 -22.11 -32.41 -22.85
C PRO A 216 -22.86 -32.27 -21.53
N ALA A 217 -22.19 -32.44 -20.39
CA ALA A 217 -22.86 -32.52 -19.09
C ALA A 217 -23.28 -31.15 -18.51
N HIS A 218 -22.94 -30.03 -19.19
CA HIS A 218 -23.16 -28.65 -18.71
C HIS A 218 -22.67 -28.42 -17.29
N ILE A 219 -21.54 -29.04 -16.91
CA ILE A 219 -20.87 -28.85 -15.63
C ILE A 219 -19.89 -27.71 -15.80
N PHE A 220 -19.97 -26.70 -14.93
CA PHE A 220 -19.02 -25.60 -14.90
C PHE A 220 -17.90 -25.91 -13.91
N GLY A 221 -16.67 -26.06 -14.45
CA GLY A 221 -15.45 -26.18 -13.65
C GLY A 221 -14.93 -24.79 -13.30
N ARG A 222 -14.68 -24.51 -12.04
CA ARG A 222 -14.01 -23.30 -11.61
C ARG A 222 -12.50 -23.51 -11.68
N ASN A 223 -11.82 -22.70 -12.48
CA ASN A 223 -10.38 -22.69 -12.62
C ASN A 223 -9.80 -21.40 -12.05
N ILE A 224 -8.66 -21.52 -11.40
CA ILE A 224 -7.94 -20.39 -10.81
C ILE A 224 -6.49 -20.46 -11.28
N GLU A 225 -6.03 -19.41 -11.93
CA GLU A 225 -4.64 -19.21 -12.33
C GLU A 225 -3.97 -18.17 -11.44
N GLY A 226 -2.72 -18.41 -11.06
CA GLY A 226 -1.92 -17.58 -10.18
C GLY A 226 -2.07 -17.91 -8.70
N GLU A 227 -1.01 -17.66 -7.93
CA GLU A 227 -0.95 -17.95 -6.51
C GLU A 227 -1.66 -16.90 -5.62
N GLY A 228 -2.10 -15.80 -6.23
CA GLY A 228 -2.79 -14.72 -5.51
C GLY A 228 -4.04 -15.14 -4.78
N PHE A 229 -4.80 -16.11 -5.30
CA PHE A 229 -5.96 -16.65 -4.61
C PHE A 229 -5.57 -17.36 -3.29
N ARG A 230 -4.54 -18.21 -3.34
CA ARG A 230 -4.04 -18.93 -2.14
C ARG A 230 -3.42 -17.98 -1.13
N ALA A 231 -2.68 -16.96 -1.59
CA ALA A 231 -2.13 -15.92 -0.73
C ALA A 231 -3.23 -15.25 0.10
N ARG A 232 -4.39 -14.98 -0.50
CA ARG A 232 -5.56 -14.36 0.15
C ARG A 232 -6.31 -15.30 1.11
N GLN A 233 -5.95 -16.58 1.17
CA GLN A 233 -6.51 -17.53 2.14
C GLN A 233 -5.67 -17.64 3.42
N ALA A 234 -4.47 -17.03 3.48
CA ALA A 234 -3.58 -17.07 4.64
C ALA A 234 -4.10 -16.21 5.81
N PHE A 235 -5.29 -16.54 6.30
CA PHE A 235 -5.96 -15.87 7.42
C PHE A 235 -6.54 -16.89 8.40
N SER A 236 -6.49 -16.57 9.70
CA SER A 236 -7.21 -17.25 10.75
C SER A 236 -8.03 -16.22 11.53
N GLU A 237 -9.36 -16.40 11.59
CA GLU A 237 -10.30 -15.52 12.32
C GLU A 237 -10.16 -14.01 12.01
N GLY A 238 -9.73 -13.66 10.79
CA GLY A 238 -9.50 -12.28 10.36
C GLY A 238 -8.10 -11.73 10.67
N VAL A 239 -7.20 -12.57 11.22
CA VAL A 239 -5.79 -12.26 11.45
C VAL A 239 -4.94 -12.88 10.34
N VAL A 240 -4.03 -12.11 9.78
CA VAL A 240 -3.07 -12.60 8.78
C VAL A 240 -2.17 -13.67 9.40
N GLN A 241 -1.89 -14.71 8.64
CA GLN A 241 -0.99 -15.81 9.01
C GLN A 241 0.27 -15.79 8.11
N PRO A 242 1.32 -15.01 8.46
CA PRO A 242 2.49 -14.88 7.60
C PRO A 242 3.18 -16.22 7.29
N ALA A 243 3.29 -17.11 8.29
CA ALA A 243 3.89 -18.43 8.09
C ALA A 243 3.05 -19.36 7.19
N GLN A 244 1.74 -19.13 7.07
CA GLN A 244 0.90 -19.85 6.10
C GLN A 244 1.04 -19.24 4.71
N TYR A 245 1.14 -17.92 4.64
CA TYR A 245 1.40 -17.19 3.40
C TYR A 245 2.73 -17.61 2.78
N ASP A 246 3.80 -17.73 3.55
CA ASP A 246 5.13 -18.08 3.04
C ASP A 246 5.17 -19.46 2.35
N LYS A 247 4.28 -20.38 2.70
CA LYS A 247 4.18 -21.71 2.07
C LYS A 247 3.75 -21.68 0.60
N ILE A 248 3.24 -20.57 0.09
CA ILE A 248 2.89 -20.43 -1.33
C ILE A 248 4.13 -20.32 -2.23
N PHE A 249 5.27 -19.84 -1.70
CA PHE A 249 6.41 -19.43 -2.52
C PHE A 249 7.01 -20.54 -3.39
N PRO A 250 7.21 -21.79 -2.91
CA PRO A 250 7.72 -22.86 -3.78
C PRO A 250 6.85 -23.13 -4.99
N ARG A 251 5.53 -23.00 -4.85
CA ARG A 251 4.60 -23.17 -5.95
C ARG A 251 4.56 -21.92 -6.83
N ALA A 252 4.62 -20.74 -6.22
CA ALA A 252 4.71 -19.48 -6.95
C ALA A 252 5.93 -19.47 -7.90
N CYS A 253 7.06 -20.05 -7.51
CA CYS A 253 8.24 -20.19 -8.37
C CYS A 253 7.98 -20.99 -9.67
N VAL A 254 6.91 -21.75 -9.73
CA VAL A 254 6.52 -22.52 -10.92
C VAL A 254 5.47 -21.79 -11.75
N GLU A 255 4.56 -21.05 -11.10
CA GLU A 255 3.37 -20.48 -11.73
C GLU A 255 3.50 -18.97 -12.01
N GLU A 256 4.34 -18.25 -11.26
CA GLU A 256 4.41 -16.80 -11.34
C GLU A 256 5.63 -16.31 -12.14
N ASN A 257 5.52 -15.08 -12.64
CA ASN A 257 6.64 -14.42 -13.32
C ASN A 257 7.68 -13.86 -12.33
N GLU A 258 8.86 -13.55 -12.85
CA GLU A 258 10.00 -13.05 -12.07
C GLU A 258 9.68 -11.77 -11.28
N ASP A 259 8.96 -10.81 -11.88
CA ASP A 259 8.61 -9.54 -11.23
C ASP A 259 7.71 -9.76 -10.00
N THR A 260 6.76 -10.68 -10.09
CA THR A 260 5.92 -11.13 -8.96
C THR A 260 6.75 -11.79 -7.87
N LEU A 261 7.66 -12.69 -8.23
CA LEU A 261 8.45 -13.45 -7.27
C LEU A 261 9.46 -12.58 -6.52
N VAL A 262 10.11 -11.63 -7.20
CA VAL A 262 11.01 -10.68 -6.51
C VAL A 262 10.27 -9.78 -5.54
N GLN A 263 9.02 -9.40 -5.84
CA GLN A 263 8.17 -8.62 -4.93
C GLN A 263 7.76 -9.43 -3.70
N LEU A 264 7.32 -10.68 -3.91
CA LEU A 264 6.99 -11.61 -2.83
C LEU A 264 8.18 -11.75 -1.85
N ALA A 265 9.34 -12.14 -2.39
CA ALA A 265 10.53 -12.37 -1.60
C ALA A 265 11.03 -11.11 -0.89
N ALA A 266 11.12 -9.98 -1.62
CA ALA A 266 11.59 -8.72 -1.06
C ALA A 266 10.70 -8.21 0.07
N ALA A 267 9.37 -8.25 -0.08
CA ALA A 267 8.45 -7.81 0.96
C ALA A 267 8.66 -8.59 2.26
N ARG A 268 8.83 -9.92 2.16
CA ARG A 268 9.03 -10.79 3.32
C ARG A 268 10.40 -10.65 3.96
N LEU A 269 11.46 -10.49 3.16
CA LEU A 269 12.82 -10.28 3.68
C LEU A 269 13.00 -8.91 4.33
N LEU A 270 12.36 -7.88 3.80
CA LEU A 270 12.39 -6.52 4.37
C LEU A 270 11.60 -6.41 5.68
N TYR A 271 10.52 -7.19 5.82
CA TYR A 271 9.61 -7.16 6.95
C TYR A 271 9.34 -8.60 7.46
N PRO A 272 10.32 -9.25 8.10
CA PRO A 272 10.32 -10.69 8.39
C PRO A 272 9.48 -11.06 9.64
N VAL A 273 8.21 -10.61 9.70
CA VAL A 273 7.32 -10.97 10.80
C VAL A 273 6.97 -12.45 10.69
N ASP A 274 7.24 -13.22 11.75
CA ASP A 274 6.98 -14.67 11.84
C ASP A 274 7.56 -15.48 10.67
N LEU A 275 8.64 -14.97 10.03
CA LEU A 275 9.35 -15.62 8.94
C LEU A 275 10.28 -16.70 9.50
N LYS A 276 10.04 -17.95 9.11
CA LYS A 276 10.87 -19.07 9.52
C LYS A 276 12.13 -19.14 8.67
N GLU A 277 13.19 -19.71 9.24
CA GLU A 277 14.50 -19.82 8.61
C GLU A 277 14.45 -20.58 7.26
N THR A 278 13.62 -21.62 7.18
CA THR A 278 13.45 -22.39 5.94
C THR A 278 12.92 -21.54 4.78
N GLU A 279 11.87 -20.77 5.03
CA GLU A 279 11.25 -19.88 4.05
C GLU A 279 12.15 -18.66 3.78
N GLN A 280 12.82 -18.14 4.82
CA GLN A 280 13.79 -17.07 4.64
C GLN A 280 14.91 -17.47 3.67
N ASN A 281 15.48 -18.67 3.85
CA ASN A 281 16.54 -19.17 2.96
C ASN A 281 16.05 -19.29 1.50
N LEU A 282 14.82 -19.74 1.27
CA LEU A 282 14.25 -19.79 -0.09
C LEU A 282 14.15 -18.41 -0.71
N TYR A 283 13.65 -17.43 0.03
CA TYR A 283 13.57 -16.05 -0.43
C TYR A 283 14.94 -15.44 -0.70
N GLU A 284 15.93 -15.69 0.21
CA GLU A 284 17.30 -15.17 0.05
C GLU A 284 17.99 -15.72 -1.19
N VAL A 285 17.86 -17.04 -1.44
CA VAL A 285 18.42 -17.68 -2.63
C VAL A 285 17.82 -17.04 -3.87
N TYR A 286 16.50 -16.94 -3.93
CA TYR A 286 15.81 -16.35 -5.07
C TYR A 286 16.21 -14.89 -5.32
N VAL A 287 16.26 -14.07 -4.26
CA VAL A 287 16.63 -12.65 -4.39
C VAL A 287 18.09 -12.48 -4.83
N ARG A 288 19.01 -13.36 -4.40
CA ARG A 288 20.41 -13.33 -4.87
C ARG A 288 20.53 -13.63 -6.36
N GLU A 289 19.81 -14.64 -6.84
CA GLU A 289 19.81 -15.03 -8.25
C GLU A 289 19.16 -13.96 -9.14
N HIS A 290 18.15 -13.24 -8.64
CA HIS A 290 17.38 -12.22 -9.37
C HIS A 290 17.62 -10.79 -8.87
N SER A 291 18.78 -10.55 -8.24
CA SER A 291 19.08 -9.30 -7.55
C SER A 291 19.07 -8.06 -8.47
N PHE A 292 19.47 -8.20 -9.74
CA PHE A 292 19.42 -7.10 -10.69
C PHE A 292 17.98 -6.73 -11.09
N SER A 293 17.11 -7.70 -11.26
CA SER A 293 15.69 -7.44 -11.54
C SER A 293 15.00 -6.70 -10.40
N LEU A 294 15.29 -7.11 -9.16
CA LEU A 294 14.82 -6.39 -7.98
C LEU A 294 15.40 -4.97 -7.91
N ALA A 295 16.70 -4.82 -8.17
CA ALA A 295 17.34 -3.50 -8.19
C ALA A 295 16.70 -2.57 -9.25
N LYS A 296 16.47 -3.06 -10.48
CA LYS A 296 15.79 -2.30 -11.54
C LYS A 296 14.41 -1.82 -11.12
N ARG A 297 13.63 -2.67 -10.45
CA ARG A 297 12.33 -2.31 -9.93
C ARG A 297 12.43 -1.18 -8.90
N LEU A 298 13.26 -1.35 -7.87
CA LEU A 298 13.46 -0.36 -6.81
C LEU A 298 14.00 0.97 -7.34
N ILE A 299 14.82 0.94 -8.40
CA ILE A 299 15.29 2.14 -9.10
C ILE A 299 14.14 2.87 -9.79
N ARG A 300 13.24 2.14 -10.48
CA ARG A 300 12.04 2.74 -11.09
C ARG A 300 11.11 3.35 -10.05
N GLU A 301 10.97 2.71 -8.90
CA GLU A 301 10.19 3.18 -7.75
C GLU A 301 10.92 4.27 -6.94
N ARG A 302 12.21 4.51 -7.22
CA ARG A 302 13.10 5.43 -6.48
C ARG A 302 13.16 5.12 -4.99
N ASP A 303 13.11 3.84 -4.63
CA ASP A 303 13.16 3.37 -3.24
C ASP A 303 14.61 3.18 -2.77
N LEU A 304 15.23 4.29 -2.38
CA LEU A 304 16.61 4.31 -1.88
C LEU A 304 16.78 3.46 -0.60
N LYS A 305 15.75 3.42 0.25
CA LYS A 305 15.78 2.70 1.53
C LYS A 305 15.87 1.19 1.32
N GLN A 306 15.06 0.66 0.39
CA GLN A 306 15.11 -0.76 0.09
C GLN A 306 16.38 -1.14 -0.67
N LEU A 307 16.86 -0.31 -1.58
CA LEU A 307 18.14 -0.53 -2.25
C LEU A 307 19.30 -0.60 -1.24
N LYS A 308 19.33 0.32 -0.26
CA LYS A 308 20.33 0.31 0.80
C LYS A 308 20.28 -1.00 1.60
N PHE A 309 19.09 -1.46 1.99
CA PHE A 309 18.91 -2.74 2.67
C PHE A 309 19.46 -3.92 1.87
N LEU A 310 19.23 -3.96 0.55
CA LEU A 310 19.75 -5.02 -0.31
C LEU A 310 21.28 -5.00 -0.37
N CYS A 311 21.89 -3.81 -0.36
CA CYS A 311 23.34 -3.66 -0.29
C CYS A 311 23.88 -4.13 1.06
N GLU A 312 23.31 -3.67 2.19
CA GLU A 312 23.71 -4.04 3.55
C GLU A 312 23.61 -5.55 3.80
N ARG A 313 22.60 -6.21 3.22
CA ARG A 313 22.41 -7.66 3.28
C ARG A 313 23.24 -8.44 2.26
N LYS A 314 24.09 -7.75 1.49
CA LYS A 314 24.95 -8.35 0.45
C LYS A 314 24.15 -9.13 -0.62
N PHE A 315 22.90 -8.72 -0.90
CA PHE A 315 22.12 -9.24 -2.01
C PHE A 315 22.56 -8.64 -3.35
N LEU A 316 23.00 -7.37 -3.36
CA LEU A 316 23.60 -6.73 -4.52
C LEU A 316 25.13 -6.86 -4.42
N ALA A 317 25.74 -7.70 -5.23
CA ALA A 317 27.18 -7.92 -5.26
C ALA A 317 27.85 -7.13 -6.39
N GLY A 318 29.16 -6.90 -6.29
CA GLY A 318 30.01 -6.00 -7.10
C GLY A 318 29.63 -5.70 -8.55
N GLY A 319 29.38 -6.74 -9.39
CA GLY A 319 28.94 -6.57 -10.78
C GLY A 319 27.54 -5.95 -10.90
N VAL A 320 26.60 -6.45 -10.09
CA VAL A 320 25.22 -6.00 -10.08
C VAL A 320 25.08 -4.55 -9.63
N LEU A 321 25.94 -4.10 -8.70
CA LEU A 321 25.96 -2.68 -8.29
C LEU A 321 26.33 -1.73 -9.43
N ASN A 322 27.25 -2.15 -10.33
CA ASN A 322 27.58 -1.34 -11.51
C ASN A 322 26.42 -1.22 -12.48
N GLU A 323 25.77 -2.37 -12.77
CA GLU A 323 24.63 -2.41 -13.67
C GLU A 323 23.44 -1.63 -13.09
N ALA A 324 23.21 -1.74 -11.79
CA ALA A 324 22.17 -0.97 -11.09
C ALA A 324 22.46 0.55 -11.13
N ALA A 325 23.73 0.97 -10.92
CA ALA A 325 24.11 2.37 -11.00
C ALA A 325 23.97 2.93 -12.42
N ALA A 326 24.35 2.15 -13.45
CA ALA A 326 24.16 2.51 -14.84
C ALA A 326 22.67 2.68 -15.16
N PHE A 327 21.83 1.71 -14.75
CA PHE A 327 20.38 1.78 -14.95
C PHE A 327 19.73 2.96 -14.21
N ALA A 328 20.20 3.29 -13.00
CA ALA A 328 19.72 4.48 -12.29
C ALA A 328 20.07 5.78 -13.04
N ALA A 329 21.24 5.85 -13.66
CA ALA A 329 21.65 6.99 -14.50
C ALA A 329 20.80 7.08 -15.79
N GLU A 330 20.53 5.95 -16.45
CA GLU A 330 19.66 5.88 -17.63
C GLU A 330 18.23 6.35 -17.33
N THR A 331 17.72 6.05 -16.13
CA THR A 331 16.39 6.50 -15.67
C THR A 331 16.39 7.92 -15.10
N ALA A 332 17.48 8.67 -15.28
CA ALA A 332 17.66 10.03 -14.77
C ALA A 332 17.45 10.16 -13.25
N TRP A 333 17.81 9.12 -12.48
CA TRP A 333 17.81 9.14 -11.02
C TRP A 333 19.23 9.29 -10.46
N THR A 334 19.74 10.54 -10.52
CA THR A 334 21.12 10.88 -10.13
C THR A 334 21.45 10.52 -8.68
N GLU A 335 20.51 10.74 -7.74
CA GLU A 335 20.68 10.40 -6.33
C GLU A 335 20.90 8.90 -6.14
N GLY A 336 20.06 8.08 -6.78
CA GLY A 336 20.19 6.62 -6.73
C GLY A 336 21.50 6.12 -7.33
N ALA A 337 21.90 6.67 -8.49
CA ALA A 337 23.15 6.32 -9.11
C ALA A 337 24.38 6.65 -8.22
N ALA A 338 24.39 7.85 -7.63
CA ALA A 338 25.46 8.28 -6.72
C ALA A 338 25.55 7.42 -5.47
N SER A 339 24.39 7.08 -4.88
CA SER A 339 24.31 6.21 -3.69
C SER A 339 24.83 4.80 -3.98
N LEU A 340 24.41 4.20 -5.09
CA LEU A 340 24.86 2.85 -5.50
C LEU A 340 26.39 2.80 -5.74
N LEU A 341 26.96 3.84 -6.36
CA LEU A 341 28.39 3.95 -6.55
C LEU A 341 29.16 4.14 -5.23
N THR A 342 28.57 4.85 -4.27
CA THR A 342 29.15 5.05 -2.93
C THR A 342 29.17 3.72 -2.17
N TRP A 343 28.05 3.01 -2.12
CA TRP A 343 27.94 1.71 -1.45
C TRP A 343 28.87 0.66 -2.09
N LYS A 344 29.05 0.71 -3.40
CA LYS A 344 30.03 -0.13 -4.08
C LYS A 344 31.44 0.10 -3.55
N LYS A 345 31.88 1.37 -3.42
CA LYS A 345 33.21 1.69 -2.89
C LYS A 345 33.40 1.17 -1.47
N GLU A 346 32.38 1.32 -0.62
CA GLU A 346 32.37 0.80 0.75
C GLU A 346 32.54 -0.72 0.74
N PHE A 347 31.83 -1.42 -0.14
CA PHE A 347 31.90 -2.88 -0.31
C PHE A 347 33.28 -3.35 -0.78
N ASP A 348 33.88 -2.67 -1.75
CA ASP A 348 35.20 -3.00 -2.27
C ASP A 348 36.29 -2.77 -1.20
N VAL A 349 36.13 -1.76 -0.35
CA VAL A 349 37.04 -1.50 0.79
C VAL A 349 36.93 -2.59 1.87
N GLU A 350 35.72 -3.01 2.23
CA GLU A 350 35.51 -4.11 3.18
C GLU A 350 36.12 -5.42 2.66
N ARG A 351 35.86 -5.77 1.42
CA ARG A 351 36.42 -6.98 0.78
C ARG A 351 37.93 -6.96 0.72
N THR A 352 38.53 -5.79 0.55
CA THR A 352 39.98 -5.61 0.55
C THR A 352 40.53 -5.83 1.98
N LYS A 353 39.87 -5.25 2.99
CA LYS A 353 40.27 -5.48 4.40
C LYS A 353 40.17 -6.96 4.82
N GLU A 354 39.06 -7.64 4.46
CA GLU A 354 38.89 -9.08 4.73
C GLU A 354 40.01 -9.94 4.11
N ARG A 355 40.50 -9.58 2.91
CA ARG A 355 41.63 -10.28 2.27
C ARG A 355 42.93 -10.07 3.01
N TYR A 356 43.19 -8.88 3.55
CA TYR A 356 44.43 -8.59 4.27
C TYR A 356 44.42 -9.06 5.74
N THR A 357 43.28 -9.36 6.34
CA THR A 357 43.18 -9.94 7.69
C THR A 357 43.28 -11.47 7.70
N PHE A 358 43.24 -12.15 6.54
CA PHE A 358 43.33 -13.60 6.43
C PHE A 358 44.75 -14.14 6.18
N ASP A 359 45.76 -13.29 6.02
CA ASP A 359 47.16 -13.69 6.02
C ASP A 359 47.69 -13.64 7.46
N GLY A 360 47.31 -14.65 8.27
CA GLY A 360 47.92 -14.94 9.54
C GLY A 360 49.36 -15.37 9.32
N PHE A 361 50.27 -14.45 9.48
CA PHE A 361 51.66 -14.77 9.87
C PHE A 361 51.71 -14.97 11.37
N ASP A 362 51.38 -16.15 11.82
CA ASP A 362 51.82 -16.69 13.10
C ASP A 362 52.25 -18.15 12.86
N ASP A 363 53.52 -18.30 12.44
CA ASP A 363 54.32 -19.47 12.66
C ASP A 363 55.75 -19.22 12.14
N PHE A 364 56.60 -18.64 13.00
CA PHE A 364 58.05 -18.90 13.08
C PHE A 364 58.53 -18.68 14.52
#